data_4c15c782f3fd3b92c49cd4f72ec7ee4e
#
_entry.id   4c15c782f3fd3b92c49cd4f72ec7ee4e
#
_cell.length_a   1.000
_cell.length_b   1.000
_cell.length_c   1.000
_cell.angle_alpha   90.00
_cell.angle_beta   90.00
_cell.angle_gamma   90.00
#
_symmetry.space_group_name_H-M   'P 1'
#
loop_
_entity.id
_entity.type
_entity.pdbx_description
1 polymer ?
#
loop_
_entity_poly.entity_id
_entity_poly.type
_entity_poly.pdbx_seq_one_letter_code
_entity_poly.pdbx_strand_id
1 'polypeptide(L)'
;STKFNGVSLLAGEGGIYDFQVGNGNNEFEDRISFDTSVGNATTQGLGIGELTVADKLGAQESLGFLDEAINKVNGARANYGALQSRLQSTAEYLMVAEENYSAANSRIRDTDMAAESSNLAKSSILQQAATSVLSQANTQQQLALKLLAS
;
A
#
# COMPACT_ATOMS: atom_id res chain seq x y z
N SER A 1 0.20 -6.95 29.32
CA SER A 1 -0.85 -6.36 28.48
C SER A 1 -0.36 -6.29 27.04
N THR A 2 -1.20 -6.73 26.08
CA THR A 2 -0.88 -6.68 24.65
C THR A 2 -0.93 -5.22 24.19
N LYS A 3 0.23 -4.72 23.71
CA LYS A 3 0.34 -3.34 23.20
C LYS A 3 0.74 -3.35 21.74
N PHE A 4 0.14 -2.44 20.97
CA PHE A 4 0.55 -2.11 19.61
C PHE A 4 0.81 -0.61 19.51
N ASN A 5 1.99 -0.23 19.06
CA ASN A 5 2.42 1.17 18.96
C ASN A 5 2.17 2.00 20.27
N GLY A 6 2.42 1.39 21.44
CA GLY A 6 2.23 2.01 22.75
C GLY A 6 0.79 1.97 23.27
N VAL A 7 -0.18 1.57 22.46
CA VAL A 7 -1.60 1.48 22.82
C VAL A 7 -1.93 0.09 23.34
N SER A 8 -2.64 0.02 24.47
CA SER A 8 -3.15 -1.23 25.05
C SER A 8 -4.43 -1.64 24.31
N LEU A 9 -4.38 -2.73 23.55
CA LEU A 9 -5.52 -3.18 22.74
C LEU A 9 -6.62 -3.91 23.53
N LEU A 10 -6.30 -4.42 24.72
CA LEU A 10 -7.18 -5.28 25.51
C LEU A 10 -7.52 -4.67 26.88
N ALA A 11 -7.15 -3.42 27.13
CA ALA A 11 -7.36 -2.77 28.41
C ALA A 11 -8.69 -2.02 28.53
N GLY A 12 -9.41 -1.84 27.42
CA GLY A 12 -10.64 -1.05 27.38
C GLY A 12 -10.42 0.47 27.52
N GLU A 13 -9.15 0.90 27.57
CA GLU A 13 -8.77 2.33 27.65
C GLU A 13 -8.71 3.01 26.29
N GLY A 14 -9.12 2.28 25.25
CA GLY A 14 -8.91 2.68 23.89
C GLY A 14 -9.99 3.61 23.33
N GLY A 15 -9.74 4.04 22.11
CA GLY A 15 -10.64 4.80 21.27
C GLY A 15 -10.74 4.16 19.88
N ILE A 16 -11.29 4.90 18.97
CA ILE A 16 -11.34 4.52 17.56
C ILE A 16 -9.96 4.82 16.96
N TYR A 17 -9.36 3.80 16.35
CA TYR A 17 -8.12 3.88 15.60
C TYR A 17 -8.40 3.68 14.13
N ASP A 18 -7.85 4.58 13.31
CA ASP A 18 -8.01 4.53 11.86
C ASP A 18 -6.72 4.07 11.21
N PHE A 19 -6.82 3.02 10.41
CA PHE A 19 -5.76 2.58 9.51
C PHE A 19 -5.97 3.23 8.15
N GLN A 20 -5.08 4.13 7.75
CA GLN A 20 -5.11 4.72 6.42
C GLN A 20 -4.67 3.68 5.40
N VAL A 21 -5.57 3.32 4.49
CA VAL A 21 -5.35 2.30 3.45
C VAL A 21 -5.46 2.87 2.03
N GLY A 22 -6.07 4.03 1.88
CA GLY A 22 -6.17 4.75 0.61
C GLY A 22 -5.34 6.02 0.61
N ASN A 23 -5.24 6.67 -0.54
CA ASN A 23 -4.51 7.93 -0.73
C ASN A 23 -5.40 9.18 -0.60
N GLY A 24 -6.70 8.99 -0.43
CA GLY A 24 -7.70 10.04 -0.29
C GLY A 24 -8.01 10.36 1.18
N ASN A 25 -9.06 11.15 1.38
CA ASN A 25 -9.55 11.53 2.71
C ASN A 25 -11.01 11.07 2.93
N ASN A 26 -11.46 10.06 2.20
CA ASN A 26 -12.77 9.47 2.41
C ASN A 26 -12.70 8.51 3.60
N GLU A 27 -13.53 8.77 4.62
CA GLU A 27 -13.56 7.98 5.84
C GLU A 27 -13.96 6.52 5.61
N PHE A 28 -14.81 6.26 4.60
CA PHE A 28 -15.34 4.92 4.33
C PHE A 28 -14.47 4.10 3.36
N GLU A 29 -13.78 4.77 2.44
CA GLU A 29 -13.02 4.11 1.38
C GLU A 29 -11.52 4.03 1.69
N ASP A 30 -10.98 5.09 2.31
CA ASP A 30 -9.54 5.24 2.53
C ASP A 30 -9.10 4.82 3.93
N ARG A 31 -10.04 4.53 4.84
CA ARG A 31 -9.74 4.19 6.23
C ARG A 31 -10.45 2.91 6.67
N ILE A 32 -9.77 2.15 7.50
CA ILE A 32 -10.35 1.04 8.26
C ILE A 32 -10.33 1.46 9.72
N SER A 33 -11.51 1.78 10.25
CA SER A 33 -11.67 2.16 11.66
C SER A 33 -11.84 0.93 12.53
N PHE A 34 -11.20 0.95 13.69
CA PHE A 34 -11.28 -0.09 14.69
C PHE A 34 -11.44 0.52 16.08
N ASP A 35 -12.52 0.12 16.76
CA ASP A 35 -12.78 0.50 18.14
C ASP A 35 -12.18 -0.53 19.11
N THR A 36 -11.15 -0.12 19.84
CA THR A 36 -10.47 -0.97 20.82
C THR A 36 -11.26 -1.13 22.12
N SER A 37 -12.29 -0.32 22.37
CA SER A 37 -13.14 -0.44 23.56
C SER A 37 -13.91 -1.75 23.59
N VAL A 38 -14.24 -2.30 22.41
CA VAL A 38 -14.93 -3.60 22.24
C VAL A 38 -14.07 -4.78 22.73
N GLY A 39 -12.74 -4.59 22.78
CA GLY A 39 -11.77 -5.62 23.17
C GLY A 39 -11.41 -5.63 24.65
N ASN A 40 -12.20 -5.02 25.55
CA ASN A 40 -11.86 -4.98 26.97
C ASN A 40 -11.86 -6.38 27.60
N ALA A 41 -10.67 -6.93 27.81
CA ALA A 41 -10.42 -8.23 28.42
C ALA A 41 -9.87 -8.11 29.87
N THR A 42 -10.07 -6.97 30.52
CA THR A 42 -9.74 -6.82 31.94
C THR A 42 -10.74 -7.60 32.80
N THR A 43 -10.33 -7.99 34.00
CA THR A 43 -11.21 -8.68 34.97
C THR A 43 -12.47 -7.86 35.28
N GLN A 44 -12.35 -6.54 35.33
CA GLN A 44 -13.49 -5.63 35.52
C GLN A 44 -14.37 -5.56 34.24
N GLY A 45 -13.77 -5.44 33.06
CA GLY A 45 -14.51 -5.40 31.78
C GLY A 45 -15.27 -6.69 31.50
N LEU A 46 -14.72 -7.81 31.90
CA LEU A 46 -15.37 -9.13 31.80
C LEU A 46 -16.41 -9.36 32.91
N GLY A 47 -16.38 -8.58 33.99
CA GLY A 47 -17.29 -8.74 35.14
C GLY A 47 -16.93 -9.91 36.07
N ILE A 48 -15.67 -10.37 36.04
CA ILE A 48 -15.21 -11.53 36.81
C ILE A 48 -14.34 -11.13 38.03
N GLY A 49 -14.22 -9.81 38.31
CA GLY A 49 -13.33 -9.32 39.39
C GLY A 49 -13.80 -9.66 40.80
N GLU A 50 -15.10 -9.82 41.04
CA GLU A 50 -15.72 -10.01 42.31
C GLU A 50 -16.34 -11.41 42.50
N LEU A 51 -15.96 -12.38 41.62
CA LEU A 51 -16.49 -13.73 41.73
C LEU A 51 -16.03 -14.43 43.02
N THR A 52 -16.95 -15.10 43.69
CA THR A 52 -16.67 -15.88 44.88
C THR A 52 -17.12 -17.32 44.72
N VAL A 53 -16.30 -18.24 45.21
CA VAL A 53 -16.60 -19.69 45.22
C VAL A 53 -16.59 -20.22 46.68
N ALA A 54 -16.72 -19.30 47.64
CA ALA A 54 -16.64 -19.65 49.06
C ALA A 54 -17.81 -20.52 49.52
N ASP A 55 -18.95 -20.41 48.86
CA ASP A 55 -20.14 -21.21 49.15
C ASP A 55 -20.78 -21.75 47.84
N LYS A 56 -21.76 -22.66 48.00
CA LYS A 56 -22.43 -23.28 46.88
C LYS A 56 -23.21 -22.27 46.01
N LEU A 57 -23.82 -21.28 46.64
CA LEU A 57 -24.62 -20.29 45.94
C LEU A 57 -23.72 -19.36 45.11
N GLY A 58 -22.66 -18.83 45.70
CA GLY A 58 -21.67 -17.99 45.02
C GLY A 58 -20.97 -18.72 43.86
N ALA A 59 -20.68 -20.02 44.05
CA ALA A 59 -20.13 -20.84 42.98
C ALA A 59 -21.11 -21.02 41.79
N GLN A 60 -22.41 -21.20 42.07
CA GLN A 60 -23.44 -21.29 41.05
C GLN A 60 -23.65 -19.97 40.29
N GLU A 61 -23.67 -18.84 40.98
CA GLU A 61 -23.76 -17.52 40.37
C GLU A 61 -22.51 -17.20 39.51
N SER A 62 -21.32 -17.57 40.00
CA SER A 62 -20.05 -17.39 39.31
C SER A 62 -20.02 -18.08 37.96
N LEU A 63 -20.68 -19.24 37.80
CA LEU A 63 -20.78 -19.93 36.48
C LEU A 63 -21.48 -19.07 35.44
N GLY A 64 -22.56 -18.39 35.81
CA GLY A 64 -23.26 -17.49 34.88
C GLY A 64 -22.39 -16.32 34.43
N PHE A 65 -21.64 -15.70 35.33
CA PHE A 65 -20.70 -14.62 34.98
C PHE A 65 -19.54 -15.11 34.12
N LEU A 66 -19.05 -16.34 34.33
CA LEU A 66 -18.01 -16.94 33.51
C LEU A 66 -18.52 -17.21 32.09
N ASP A 67 -19.75 -17.72 31.94
CA ASP A 67 -20.35 -17.92 30.62
C ASP A 67 -20.50 -16.59 29.85
N GLU A 68 -20.93 -15.53 30.56
CA GLU A 68 -21.02 -14.21 29.97
C GLU A 68 -19.63 -13.66 29.58
N ALA A 69 -18.62 -13.84 30.42
CA ALA A 69 -17.24 -13.45 30.12
C ALA A 69 -16.68 -14.19 28.88
N ILE A 70 -16.95 -15.49 28.76
CA ILE A 70 -16.57 -16.28 27.58
C ILE A 70 -17.24 -15.74 26.33
N ASN A 71 -18.52 -15.40 26.40
CA ASN A 71 -19.23 -14.81 25.27
C ASN A 71 -18.67 -13.44 24.88
N LYS A 72 -18.32 -12.58 25.82
CA LYS A 72 -17.64 -11.31 25.55
C LYS A 72 -16.29 -11.50 24.86
N VAL A 73 -15.48 -12.43 25.36
CA VAL A 73 -14.17 -12.76 24.74
C VAL A 73 -14.34 -13.32 23.33
N ASN A 74 -15.31 -14.20 23.12
CA ASN A 74 -15.59 -14.74 21.79
C ASN A 74 -16.07 -13.67 20.81
N GLY A 75 -16.90 -12.73 21.26
CA GLY A 75 -17.31 -11.57 20.48
C GLY A 75 -16.11 -10.66 20.10
N ALA A 76 -15.24 -10.37 21.07
CA ALA A 76 -14.03 -9.61 20.81
C ALA A 76 -13.12 -10.33 19.80
N ARG A 77 -12.91 -11.64 19.96
CA ARG A 77 -12.12 -12.45 19.00
C ARG A 77 -12.73 -12.43 17.59
N ALA A 78 -14.05 -12.52 17.47
CA ALA A 78 -14.71 -12.44 16.17
C ALA A 78 -14.48 -11.08 15.50
N ASN A 79 -14.56 -9.97 16.25
CA ASN A 79 -14.28 -8.64 15.74
C ASN A 79 -12.82 -8.47 15.29
N TYR A 80 -11.86 -8.96 16.08
CA TYR A 80 -10.44 -8.97 15.67
C TYR A 80 -10.18 -9.84 14.43
N GLY A 81 -10.84 -11.01 14.33
CA GLY A 81 -10.75 -11.88 13.16
C GLY A 81 -11.31 -11.22 11.90
N ALA A 82 -12.44 -10.54 12.01
CA ALA A 82 -13.02 -9.79 10.91
C ALA A 82 -12.10 -8.63 10.48
N LEU A 83 -11.53 -7.89 11.44
CA LEU A 83 -10.56 -6.82 11.15
C LEU A 83 -9.32 -7.38 10.44
N GLN A 84 -8.76 -8.48 10.94
CA GLN A 84 -7.61 -9.13 10.33
C GLN A 84 -7.90 -9.54 8.87
N SER A 85 -9.06 -10.15 8.62
CA SER A 85 -9.48 -10.53 7.27
C SER A 85 -9.62 -9.32 6.35
N ARG A 86 -10.21 -8.22 6.83
CA ARG A 86 -10.33 -6.97 6.06
C ARG A 86 -8.96 -6.38 5.74
N LEU A 87 -8.06 -6.30 6.72
CA LEU A 87 -6.70 -5.78 6.52
C LEU A 87 -5.91 -6.64 5.53
N GLN A 88 -6.05 -7.97 5.60
CA GLN A 88 -5.39 -8.87 4.67
C GLN A 88 -5.91 -8.69 3.23
N SER A 89 -7.23 -8.65 3.04
CA SER A 89 -7.82 -8.40 1.71
C SER A 89 -7.43 -7.04 1.16
N THR A 90 -7.35 -6.03 2.02
CA THR A 90 -6.90 -4.69 1.60
C THR A 90 -5.42 -4.69 1.21
N ALA A 91 -4.55 -5.39 1.96
CA ALA A 91 -3.15 -5.53 1.62
C ALA A 91 -2.95 -6.23 0.26
N GLU A 92 -3.70 -7.29 -0.01
CA GLU A 92 -3.69 -7.98 -1.30
C GLU A 92 -4.15 -7.05 -2.45
N TYR A 93 -5.22 -6.29 -2.23
CA TYR A 93 -5.69 -5.29 -3.19
C TYR A 93 -4.64 -4.21 -3.46
N LEU A 94 -3.98 -3.70 -2.42
CA LEU A 94 -2.95 -2.67 -2.57
C LEU A 94 -1.73 -3.19 -3.33
N MET A 95 -1.32 -4.44 -3.13
CA MET A 95 -0.23 -5.06 -3.91
C MET A 95 -0.57 -5.14 -5.40
N VAL A 96 -1.80 -5.53 -5.75
CA VAL A 96 -2.26 -5.55 -7.15
C VAL A 96 -2.35 -4.14 -7.74
N ALA A 97 -2.80 -3.17 -6.95
CA ALA A 97 -2.84 -1.77 -7.36
C ALA A 97 -1.42 -1.21 -7.62
N GLU A 98 -0.46 -1.52 -6.75
CA GLU A 98 0.94 -1.14 -6.91
C GLU A 98 1.54 -1.72 -8.19
N GLU A 99 1.29 -2.99 -8.49
CA GLU A 99 1.75 -3.62 -9.74
C GLU A 99 1.15 -2.91 -10.97
N ASN A 100 -0.16 -2.63 -10.94
CA ASN A 100 -0.83 -1.94 -12.03
C ASN A 100 -0.30 -0.50 -12.23
N TYR A 101 -0.08 0.24 -11.13
CA TYR A 101 0.50 1.58 -11.20
C TYR A 101 1.95 1.56 -11.69
N SER A 102 2.73 0.58 -11.24
CA SER A 102 4.11 0.38 -11.71
C SER A 102 4.15 0.08 -13.20
N ALA A 103 3.29 -0.83 -13.68
CA ALA A 103 3.17 -1.15 -15.10
C ALA A 103 2.69 0.04 -15.94
N ALA A 104 1.76 0.85 -15.41
CA ALA A 104 1.30 2.06 -16.08
C ALA A 104 2.40 3.14 -16.14
N ASN A 105 3.13 3.32 -15.04
CA ASN A 105 4.26 4.24 -14.98
C ASN A 105 5.37 3.84 -15.95
N SER A 106 5.69 2.54 -16.03
CA SER A 106 6.65 1.99 -16.99
C SER A 106 6.23 2.30 -18.43
N ARG A 107 4.94 2.08 -18.78
CA ARG A 107 4.43 2.41 -20.13
C ARG A 107 4.51 3.89 -20.50
N ILE A 108 4.49 4.77 -19.51
CA ILE A 108 4.58 6.23 -19.74
C ILE A 108 6.03 6.71 -19.76
N ARG A 109 6.88 6.18 -18.89
CA ARG A 109 8.23 6.69 -18.65
C ARG A 109 9.33 5.91 -19.34
N ASP A 110 9.11 4.60 -19.56
CA ASP A 110 10.16 3.75 -20.11
C ASP A 110 10.24 3.90 -21.61
N THR A 111 11.43 4.18 -22.08
CA THR A 111 11.74 4.27 -23.50
C THR A 111 12.17 2.89 -23.99
N ASP A 112 11.64 2.45 -25.14
CA ASP A 112 12.18 1.29 -25.84
C ASP A 112 13.59 1.61 -26.33
N MET A 113 14.57 1.10 -25.59
CA MET A 113 16.00 1.35 -25.85
C MET A 113 16.43 0.83 -27.22
N ALA A 114 15.79 -0.21 -27.77
CA ALA A 114 16.11 -0.72 -29.10
C ALA A 114 15.61 0.23 -30.19
N ALA A 115 14.38 0.74 -30.04
CA ALA A 115 13.82 1.74 -30.94
C ALA A 115 14.62 3.05 -30.89
N GLU A 116 14.94 3.53 -29.69
CA GLU A 116 15.67 4.79 -29.52
C GLU A 116 17.12 4.71 -30.01
N SER A 117 17.80 3.58 -29.76
CA SER A 117 19.14 3.34 -30.29
C SER A 117 19.15 3.30 -31.81
N SER A 118 18.11 2.71 -32.41
CA SER A 118 17.94 2.70 -33.86
C SER A 118 17.73 4.10 -34.44
N ASN A 119 16.93 4.92 -33.79
CA ASN A 119 16.71 6.33 -34.14
C ASN A 119 17.99 7.16 -33.99
N LEU A 120 18.75 6.94 -32.92
CA LEU A 120 20.05 7.59 -32.74
C LEU A 120 21.05 7.21 -33.83
N ALA A 121 21.17 5.91 -34.13
CA ALA A 121 22.03 5.43 -35.23
C ALA A 121 21.63 6.02 -36.60
N LYS A 122 20.31 6.04 -36.88
CA LYS A 122 19.79 6.66 -38.12
C LYS A 122 20.11 8.16 -38.18
N SER A 123 19.94 8.88 -37.10
CA SER A 123 20.24 10.31 -37.03
C SER A 123 21.74 10.58 -37.22
N SER A 124 22.60 9.75 -36.63
CA SER A 124 24.06 9.84 -36.79
C SER A 124 24.49 9.58 -38.21
N ILE A 125 23.94 8.55 -38.86
CA ILE A 125 24.22 8.25 -40.31
C ILE A 125 23.77 9.39 -41.20
N LEU A 126 22.56 9.93 -40.99
CA LEU A 126 22.07 11.05 -41.75
C LEU A 126 22.96 12.30 -41.60
N GLN A 127 23.44 12.57 -40.39
CA GLN A 127 24.37 13.68 -40.12
C GLN A 127 25.69 13.49 -40.86
N GLN A 128 26.26 12.28 -40.83
CA GLN A 128 27.50 11.97 -41.57
C GLN A 128 27.31 12.06 -43.09
N ALA A 129 26.19 11.53 -43.58
CA ALA A 129 25.85 11.64 -45.00
C ALA A 129 25.67 13.09 -45.46
N ALA A 130 24.94 13.91 -44.64
CA ALA A 130 24.73 15.33 -44.94
C ALA A 130 26.05 16.12 -44.97
N THR A 131 26.96 15.90 -44.04
CA THR A 131 28.28 16.55 -44.01
C THR A 131 29.13 16.12 -45.22
N SER A 132 29.07 14.85 -45.59
CA SER A 132 29.76 14.34 -46.79
C SER A 132 29.22 14.98 -48.09
N VAL A 133 27.88 15.05 -48.24
CA VAL A 133 27.23 15.70 -49.39
C VAL A 133 27.57 17.20 -49.46
N LEU A 134 27.56 17.89 -48.31
CA LEU A 134 27.96 19.30 -48.28
C LEU A 134 29.41 19.54 -48.66
N SER A 135 30.32 18.67 -48.22
CA SER A 135 31.73 18.69 -48.63
C SER A 135 31.87 18.46 -50.15
N GLN A 136 31.14 17.50 -50.69
CA GLN A 136 31.12 17.20 -52.12
C GLN A 136 30.57 18.39 -52.94
N ALA A 137 29.47 19.01 -52.50
CA ALA A 137 28.86 20.17 -53.13
C ALA A 137 29.83 21.37 -53.15
N ASN A 138 30.50 21.63 -52.04
CA ASN A 138 31.51 22.70 -51.96
C ASN A 138 32.70 22.45 -52.92
N THR A 139 33.14 21.19 -53.04
CA THR A 139 34.23 20.82 -53.96
C THR A 139 33.83 21.02 -55.43
N GLN A 140 32.58 20.68 -55.80
CA GLN A 140 32.07 20.93 -57.15
C GLN A 140 32.02 22.41 -57.52
N GLN A 141 31.61 23.28 -56.56
CA GLN A 141 31.62 24.73 -56.78
C GLN A 141 33.04 25.27 -57.01
N GLN A 142 34.03 24.79 -56.24
CA GLN A 142 35.43 25.15 -56.46
C GLN A 142 35.98 24.69 -57.79
N LEU A 143 35.60 23.51 -58.28
CA LEU A 143 35.95 23.02 -59.60
C LEU A 143 35.34 23.89 -60.74
N ALA A 144 34.05 24.29 -60.58
CA ALA A 144 33.38 25.15 -61.52
C ALA A 144 34.06 26.53 -61.60
N LEU A 145 34.46 27.09 -60.46
CA LEU A 145 35.22 28.35 -60.41
C LEU A 145 36.60 28.24 -61.09
N LYS A 146 37.28 27.12 -60.90
CA LYS A 146 38.58 26.87 -61.61
C LYS A 146 38.42 26.77 -63.11
N LEU A 147 37.34 26.15 -63.62
CA LEU A 147 37.08 26.06 -65.04
C LEU A 147 36.69 27.40 -65.67
N LEU A 148 36.10 28.30 -64.93
CA LEU A 148 35.76 29.64 -65.42
C LEU A 148 36.95 30.62 -65.39
N ALA A 149 38.01 30.28 -64.63
CA ALA A 149 39.21 31.13 -64.46
C ALA A 149 40.39 30.66 -65.38
N SER A 150 40.20 29.59 -66.15
CA SER A 150 41.13 29.08 -67.16
C SER A 150 40.65 29.45 -68.55
#